data_0f341f4bf69141fdf9d5ae6949771aba
#
_entry.id   0f341f4bf69141fdf9d5ae6949771aba
#
_cell.length_a   1.000
_cell.length_b   1.000
_cell.length_c   1.000
_cell.angle_alpha   90.00
_cell.angle_beta   90.00
_cell.angle_gamma   90.00
#
_symmetry.space_group_name_H-M   'P 1'
#
loop_
_entity.id
_entity.type
_entity.pdbx_description
1 polymer ?
#
loop_
_entity_poly.entity_id
_entity_poly.type
_entity_poly.pdbx_seq_one_letter_code
_entity_poly.pdbx_strand_id
1 'polypeptide(L)'
;MAWSRSRCRCCSAGPPARCGGASDGALRPQGNAFFTIARASLDAKTEELQVTEATGARSFHDAGARAAPLRAIGAVTEIAGSASQILLNLETVNTLTNDPDPAIAAAGQIGSQVKIRAGGNWLIANVRAIRAAPEEERQALATIDFLGEADEDRATGGLHGFRRGVTRYPMPGTPVYPLATADLHQMYAADERAHIEIGTVYPTDNIRAALQVDAMLGKHFALLGSTGTGKSTAAALILHRICDLSPEGHIVMIDPHGEYAAAFEGIGALYDVSNLQMPYWLMNFEEHCEVLLTTSGSERQVDADILAKCLLAARSKNRLAQEIGKLTVDAPIPYLLSDLTNILAQEMGKMDRAGDTAPYLRLKGKIDEIKADPRYAFMFSGMLVADTMASFLSRVFRLPSGGKPISIIDVSGVPSEITSVVVAVLSRMVFDFAIWSRNEPQRPILLVCEEAHRYVPNERNADASSVGRILSRIAKEGRKYGVSLGLITQRPSDLAEGVLSQCGTILSMRLNNDRDQAFVRAAMPEGARGFLDTIPALRNRECIISGEGVTTPVRVRFDSLDEAQRPASGDPLFSQLWRETGGEEAILERTIRRWRAGR
;
A
#
# COMPACT_ATOMS: atom_id res chain seq x y z
N MET A 1 12.35 -23.55 -46.50
CA MET A 1 11.24 -24.29 -47.09
C MET A 1 9.98 -23.71 -46.46
N ALA A 2 9.37 -22.72 -46.97
CA ALA A 2 8.57 -22.52 -48.18
C ALA A 2 7.17 -23.10 -48.03
N TRP A 3 6.23 -22.16 -48.17
CA TRP A 3 4.84 -22.33 -48.66
C TRP A 3 3.77 -22.56 -47.57
N SER A 4 2.56 -21.97 -47.60
CA SER A 4 1.93 -21.02 -48.58
C SER A 4 0.68 -20.37 -47.96
N ARG A 5 0.39 -19.23 -48.47
CA ARG A 5 -0.86 -18.46 -48.29
C ARG A 5 -2.04 -19.13 -48.97
N SER A 6 -3.25 -18.97 -48.47
CA SER A 6 -4.40 -18.78 -49.34
C SER A 6 -5.44 -17.84 -48.74
N ARG A 7 -5.78 -16.84 -49.55
CA ARG A 7 -6.88 -15.87 -49.43
C ARG A 7 -8.14 -16.48 -50.08
N CYS A 8 -9.30 -16.08 -49.60
CA CYS A 8 -10.51 -15.78 -50.40
C CYS A 8 -11.37 -14.84 -49.61
N ARG A 9 -11.66 -13.82 -50.09
CA ARG A 9 -12.50 -12.87 -50.86
C ARG A 9 -13.92 -13.41 -51.11
N CYS A 10 -14.92 -12.60 -50.75
CA CYS A 10 -15.85 -11.85 -51.60
C CYS A 10 -17.08 -11.51 -50.80
N CYS A 11 -17.44 -10.23 -50.62
CA CYS A 11 -18.38 -9.42 -51.42
C CYS A 11 -19.84 -9.71 -51.04
N SER A 12 -20.78 -8.79 -50.84
CA SER A 12 -20.94 -7.35 -51.11
C SER A 12 -22.41 -6.96 -50.79
N ALA A 13 -22.62 -5.65 -50.57
CA ALA A 13 -23.85 -4.87 -50.79
C ALA A 13 -25.00 -5.02 -49.76
N GLY A 14 -25.47 -4.06 -49.08
CA GLY A 14 -25.87 -2.69 -49.34
C GLY A 14 -27.38 -2.52 -49.38
N PRO A 15 -27.92 -1.37 -48.86
CA PRO A 15 -29.28 -1.22 -48.38
C PRO A 15 -30.21 -0.62 -49.50
N PRO A 16 -31.43 -0.09 -49.34
CA PRO A 16 -32.17 0.45 -48.22
C PRO A 16 -33.72 0.18 -48.28
N ALA A 17 -34.51 0.70 -47.36
CA ALA A 17 -35.72 1.49 -47.71
C ALA A 17 -36.52 1.93 -46.49
N ARG A 18 -36.94 3.18 -46.55
CA ARG A 18 -37.88 3.92 -45.72
C ARG A 18 -39.32 3.50 -45.99
N CYS A 19 -40.20 3.81 -45.03
CA CYS A 19 -41.56 4.40 -45.10
C CYS A 19 -42.23 4.00 -43.79
N GLY A 20 -42.90 4.80 -43.02
CA GLY A 20 -43.64 6.00 -43.23
C GLY A 20 -44.94 5.91 -42.46
N GLY A 21 -45.37 6.99 -41.81
CA GLY A 21 -46.77 7.18 -41.38
C GLY A 21 -47.00 7.09 -39.88
N ALA A 22 -46.99 8.14 -39.08
CA ALA A 22 -48.03 9.13 -38.78
C ALA A 22 -49.30 8.55 -38.10
N SER A 23 -49.56 8.93 -36.85
CA SER A 23 -50.65 9.82 -36.46
C SER A 23 -50.84 9.84 -34.93
N ASP A 24 -50.79 11.03 -34.40
CA ASP A 24 -51.70 11.74 -33.49
C ASP A 24 -52.39 10.99 -32.35
N GLY A 25 -52.27 11.58 -31.17
CA GLY A 25 -53.14 11.33 -30.05
C GLY A 25 -52.69 12.03 -28.76
N ALA A 26 -52.95 13.34 -28.72
CA ALA A 26 -52.83 14.15 -27.50
C ALA A 26 -53.81 13.73 -26.43
N LEU A 27 -53.39 13.80 -25.17
CA LEU A 27 -54.23 14.21 -24.02
C LEU A 27 -53.34 14.49 -22.79
N ARG A 28 -53.31 15.76 -22.41
CA ARG A 28 -53.09 16.30 -21.04
C ARG A 28 -54.48 16.54 -20.43
N PRO A 29 -54.66 17.02 -19.18
CA PRO A 29 -53.76 17.08 -17.99
C PRO A 29 -54.52 16.76 -16.68
N GLN A 30 -53.88 17.11 -15.58
CA GLN A 30 -54.36 17.54 -14.26
C GLN A 30 -53.99 16.64 -13.08
N GLY A 31 -53.39 17.33 -12.10
CA GLY A 31 -53.64 17.24 -10.69
C GLY A 31 -52.52 17.78 -9.80
N ASN A 32 -52.65 19.06 -9.42
CA ASN A 32 -51.87 19.76 -8.40
C ASN A 32 -52.00 19.11 -7.01
N ALA A 33 -50.93 19.08 -6.25
CA ALA A 33 -51.02 19.20 -4.79
C ALA A 33 -49.84 20.03 -4.27
N PHE A 34 -50.18 21.23 -3.81
CA PHE A 34 -49.39 22.19 -3.09
C PHE A 34 -48.99 21.64 -1.70
N PHE A 35 -47.76 21.84 -1.29
CA PHE A 35 -47.44 21.98 0.13
C PHE A 35 -46.71 23.29 0.35
N THR A 36 -47.39 24.16 1.07
CA THR A 36 -47.02 25.50 1.52
C THR A 36 -46.04 25.39 2.68
N ILE A 37 -44.88 26.05 2.57
CA ILE A 37 -43.99 26.26 3.72
C ILE A 37 -44.37 27.59 4.36
N ALA A 38 -44.75 27.52 5.63
CA ALA A 38 -45.02 28.68 6.46
C ALA A 38 -43.75 29.42 6.83
N ARG A 39 -43.71 30.72 6.52
CA ARG A 39 -42.84 31.72 7.11
C ARG A 39 -43.34 32.07 8.50
N ALA A 40 -42.50 31.94 9.50
CA ALA A 40 -42.71 32.63 10.80
C ALA A 40 -41.62 33.68 10.93
N SER A 41 -42.03 34.92 10.95
CA SER A 41 -41.33 36.10 11.37
C SER A 41 -41.27 36.13 12.90
N LEU A 42 -40.14 36.51 13.47
CA LEU A 42 -40.08 37.06 14.82
C LEU A 42 -39.10 38.24 14.86
N ASP A 43 -39.72 39.36 15.25
CA ASP A 43 -39.09 40.66 15.41
C ASP A 43 -38.20 40.75 16.64
N ALA A 44 -37.15 41.49 16.47
CA ALA A 44 -36.51 42.47 17.37
C ALA A 44 -36.44 42.20 18.89
N LYS A 45 -35.20 42.13 19.38
CA LYS A 45 -34.78 42.90 20.55
C LYS A 45 -33.32 43.29 20.42
N THR A 46 -33.11 44.58 20.29
CA THR A 46 -31.89 45.33 20.39
C THR A 46 -31.37 45.28 21.83
N GLU A 47 -30.18 44.80 22.06
CA GLU A 47 -29.38 45.17 23.23
C GLU A 47 -27.98 45.54 22.74
N GLU A 48 -27.68 46.82 22.95
CA GLU A 48 -26.37 47.43 22.75
C GLU A 48 -25.35 46.80 23.70
N LEU A 49 -24.33 46.17 23.14
CA LEU A 49 -23.07 45.90 23.83
C LEU A 49 -21.96 46.64 23.09
N GLN A 50 -21.45 47.66 23.76
CA GLN A 50 -20.27 48.41 23.36
C GLN A 50 -19.09 47.48 23.12
N VAL A 51 -18.64 47.39 21.87
CA VAL A 51 -17.37 46.79 21.52
C VAL A 51 -16.32 47.89 21.48
N THR A 52 -15.41 47.86 22.43
CA THR A 52 -14.17 48.61 22.40
C THR A 52 -13.35 48.20 21.19
N GLU A 53 -13.12 49.15 20.30
CA GLU A 53 -12.18 49.08 19.22
C GLU A 53 -10.76 48.81 19.74
N ALA A 54 -10.22 47.63 19.51
CA ALA A 54 -8.78 47.37 19.50
C ALA A 54 -8.32 47.34 18.05
N THR A 55 -7.95 48.48 17.55
CA THR A 55 -7.21 48.71 16.32
C THR A 55 -5.93 47.90 16.32
N GLY A 56 -5.82 46.93 15.43
CA GLY A 56 -4.64 46.11 15.21
C GLY A 56 -4.66 45.36 13.87
N ALA A 57 -5.28 45.96 12.85
CA ALA A 57 -5.14 45.48 11.48
C ALA A 57 -3.72 45.84 10.98
N ARG A 58 -2.77 44.94 11.13
CA ARG A 58 -1.55 44.95 10.32
C ARG A 58 -1.93 44.61 8.91
N SER A 59 -2.13 45.63 8.08
CA SER A 59 -2.10 45.52 6.65
C SER A 59 -0.71 45.01 6.25
N PHE A 60 -0.65 43.75 5.79
CA PHE A 60 0.47 43.29 4.97
C PHE A 60 0.39 44.07 3.65
N HIS A 61 1.01 45.22 3.61
CA HIS A 61 1.40 45.84 2.35
C HIS A 61 2.47 44.91 1.77
N ASP A 62 2.08 44.25 0.71
CA ASP A 62 2.93 43.57 -0.23
C ASP A 62 3.82 44.64 -0.90
N ALA A 63 4.91 44.95 -0.23
CA ALA A 63 6.00 45.69 -0.84
C ALA A 63 6.71 44.68 -1.74
N GLY A 64 6.45 44.75 -3.03
CA GLY A 64 7.20 44.05 -4.06
C GLY A 64 8.71 44.32 -3.96
N ALA A 65 9.34 43.68 -2.99
CA ALA A 65 10.77 43.55 -2.94
C ALA A 65 11.15 42.63 -4.11
N ARG A 66 11.66 43.18 -5.21
CA ARG A 66 12.42 42.42 -6.20
C ARG A 66 13.44 41.60 -5.40
N ALA A 67 13.25 40.26 -5.38
CA ALA A 67 14.20 39.35 -4.78
C ALA A 67 15.60 39.71 -5.32
N ALA A 68 16.57 39.86 -4.42
CA ALA A 68 17.95 40.10 -4.84
C ALA A 68 18.35 39.00 -5.83
N PRO A 69 19.08 39.34 -6.91
CA PRO A 69 19.43 38.37 -7.92
C PRO A 69 20.17 37.20 -7.26
N LEU A 70 19.65 36.00 -7.37
CA LEU A 70 20.26 34.78 -6.83
C LEU A 70 21.70 34.70 -7.31
N ARG A 71 22.65 34.58 -6.39
CA ARG A 71 24.06 34.43 -6.70
C ARG A 71 24.33 33.02 -7.18
N ALA A 72 25.05 32.85 -8.30
CA ALA A 72 25.50 31.55 -8.76
C ALA A 72 26.45 30.94 -7.73
N ILE A 73 26.20 29.68 -7.37
CA ILE A 73 27.00 28.90 -6.40
C ILE A 73 28.09 28.07 -7.10
N GLY A 74 28.08 28.02 -8.41
CA GLY A 74 29.03 27.24 -9.20
C GLY A 74 28.71 27.27 -10.69
N ALA A 75 29.33 26.36 -11.44
CA ALA A 75 29.14 26.19 -12.87
C ALA A 75 29.18 24.70 -13.24
N VAL A 76 28.50 24.36 -14.33
CA VAL A 76 28.50 23.02 -14.93
C VAL A 76 29.89 22.74 -15.52
N THR A 77 30.47 21.59 -15.20
CA THR A 77 31.77 21.14 -15.75
C THR A 77 31.62 20.01 -16.75
N GLU A 78 30.70 19.08 -16.48
CA GLU A 78 30.47 17.90 -17.30
C GLU A 78 28.97 17.56 -17.36
N ILE A 79 28.50 17.22 -18.54
CA ILE A 79 27.15 16.73 -18.76
C ILE A 79 27.24 15.28 -19.25
N ALA A 80 26.70 14.37 -18.46
CA ALA A 80 26.55 12.97 -18.83
C ALA A 80 25.16 12.52 -18.38
N GLY A 81 24.30 12.17 -19.30
CA GLY A 81 22.96 11.61 -19.14
C GLY A 81 22.32 11.71 -17.75
N SER A 82 22.53 10.68 -16.94
CA SER A 82 21.93 10.58 -15.60
C SER A 82 22.75 11.23 -14.47
N ALA A 83 24.07 11.42 -14.64
CA ALA A 83 24.95 11.97 -13.60
C ALA A 83 25.91 12.99 -14.19
N SER A 84 25.63 14.26 -13.96
CA SER A 84 26.45 15.39 -14.42
C SER A 84 27.33 15.95 -13.30
N GLN A 85 28.32 16.74 -13.64
CA GLN A 85 29.22 17.34 -12.65
C GLN A 85 29.14 18.87 -12.68
N ILE A 86 29.23 19.45 -11.50
CA ILE A 86 29.28 20.90 -11.29
C ILE A 86 30.45 21.24 -10.41
N LEU A 87 31.07 22.37 -10.62
CA LEU A 87 32.11 22.93 -9.76
C LEU A 87 31.48 23.98 -8.86
N LEU A 88 31.44 23.71 -7.54
CA LEU A 88 30.90 24.60 -6.53
C LEU A 88 31.96 25.57 -6.01
N ASN A 89 31.59 26.82 -5.81
CA ASN A 89 32.41 27.81 -5.11
C ASN A 89 32.08 27.73 -3.59
N LEU A 90 33.03 27.19 -2.80
CA LEU A 90 32.81 26.97 -1.37
C LEU A 90 32.66 28.29 -0.58
N GLU A 91 33.29 29.39 -0.99
CA GLU A 91 33.11 30.69 -0.33
C GLU A 91 31.63 31.15 -0.48
N THR A 92 31.10 31.06 -1.70
CA THR A 92 29.69 31.43 -1.96
C THR A 92 28.74 30.51 -1.20
N VAL A 93 28.94 29.19 -1.25
CA VAL A 93 28.12 28.22 -0.50
C VAL A 93 28.17 28.52 1.01
N ASN A 94 29.35 28.76 1.57
CA ASN A 94 29.48 29.10 3.00
C ASN A 94 28.77 30.40 3.39
N THR A 95 28.72 31.40 2.50
CA THR A 95 27.95 32.65 2.78
C THR A 95 26.44 32.39 2.85
N LEU A 96 25.93 31.37 2.13
CA LEU A 96 24.51 31.02 2.12
C LEU A 96 24.07 30.19 3.32
N THR A 97 24.99 29.61 4.10
CA THR A 97 24.64 28.73 5.24
C THR A 97 23.80 29.43 6.31
N ASN A 98 23.88 30.76 6.40
CA ASN A 98 23.11 31.58 7.35
C ASN A 98 21.92 32.30 6.67
N ASP A 99 21.54 31.91 5.46
CA ASP A 99 20.39 32.49 4.78
C ASP A 99 19.10 32.19 5.54
N PRO A 100 18.16 33.14 5.68
CA PRO A 100 16.88 32.93 6.34
C PRO A 100 15.99 31.91 5.59
N ASP A 101 16.20 31.70 4.30
CA ASP A 101 15.52 30.65 3.53
C ASP A 101 16.24 29.29 3.75
N PRO A 102 15.56 28.30 4.38
CA PRO A 102 16.17 27.02 4.70
C PRO A 102 16.61 26.23 3.46
N ALA A 103 15.96 26.42 2.31
CA ALA A 103 16.35 25.77 1.06
C ALA A 103 17.63 26.37 0.50
N ILE A 104 17.79 27.68 0.56
CA ILE A 104 19.02 28.39 0.20
C ILE A 104 20.15 28.06 1.18
N ALA A 105 19.87 28.03 2.48
CA ALA A 105 20.84 27.67 3.52
C ALA A 105 21.38 26.24 3.36
N ALA A 106 20.61 25.32 2.79
CA ALA A 106 21.02 23.96 2.50
C ALA A 106 21.73 23.81 1.13
N ALA A 107 21.84 24.88 0.34
CA ALA A 107 22.41 24.83 -1.00
C ALA A 107 23.84 24.25 -1.02
N GLY A 108 24.11 23.39 -1.98
CA GLY A 108 25.41 22.75 -2.13
C GLY A 108 25.67 21.58 -1.16
N GLN A 109 24.73 21.24 -0.28
CA GLN A 109 24.82 20.03 0.54
C GLN A 109 24.24 18.80 -0.18
N ILE A 110 24.66 17.60 0.24
CA ILE A 110 24.12 16.35 -0.31
C ILE A 110 22.61 16.28 -0.02
N GLY A 111 21.81 16.03 -1.08
CA GLY A 111 20.35 16.01 -1.01
C GLY A 111 19.68 17.36 -1.22
N SER A 112 20.46 18.47 -1.34
CA SER A 112 19.90 19.78 -1.75
C SER A 112 19.64 19.82 -3.25
N GLN A 113 18.74 20.70 -3.68
CA GLN A 113 18.44 20.90 -5.10
C GLN A 113 19.08 22.17 -5.62
N VAL A 114 19.45 22.14 -6.89
CA VAL A 114 20.02 23.26 -7.65
C VAL A 114 19.26 23.46 -8.94
N LYS A 115 19.26 24.70 -9.46
CA LYS A 115 18.67 25.03 -10.76
C LYS A 115 19.71 25.56 -11.74
N ILE A 116 19.58 25.14 -12.99
CA ILE A 116 20.53 25.44 -14.07
C ILE A 116 19.74 25.90 -15.29
N ARG A 117 20.17 26.94 -15.95
CA ARG A 117 19.45 27.42 -17.12
C ARG A 117 19.80 26.60 -18.37
N ALA A 118 18.75 26.07 -19.04
CA ALA A 118 18.91 25.32 -20.28
C ALA A 118 17.94 25.87 -21.34
N GLY A 119 18.43 26.76 -22.19
CA GLY A 119 17.58 27.50 -23.16
C GLY A 119 16.67 28.49 -22.44
N GLY A 120 15.33 28.32 -22.59
CA GLY A 120 14.32 29.17 -21.94
C GLY A 120 13.80 28.64 -20.61
N ASN A 121 14.23 27.43 -20.20
CA ASN A 121 13.70 26.71 -19.04
C ASN A 121 14.74 26.61 -17.94
N TRP A 122 14.27 26.34 -16.73
CA TRP A 122 15.08 25.93 -15.60
C TRP A 122 15.14 24.40 -15.51
N LEU A 123 16.34 23.87 -15.50
CA LEU A 123 16.61 22.46 -15.21
C LEU A 123 16.90 22.31 -13.73
N ILE A 124 16.22 21.38 -13.08
CA ILE A 124 16.36 21.13 -11.66
C ILE A 124 17.14 19.82 -11.46
N ALA A 125 18.14 19.86 -10.57
CA ALA A 125 18.95 18.72 -10.23
C ALA A 125 19.13 18.59 -8.72
N ASN A 126 19.35 17.36 -8.25
CA ASN A 126 19.68 17.04 -6.87
C ASN A 126 21.19 16.83 -6.72
N VAL A 127 21.81 17.38 -5.67
CA VAL A 127 23.22 17.17 -5.33
C VAL A 127 23.38 15.79 -4.69
N ARG A 128 24.10 14.89 -5.38
CA ARG A 128 24.27 13.50 -4.96
C ARG A 128 25.52 13.28 -4.12
N ALA A 129 26.64 13.83 -4.56
CA ALA A 129 27.95 13.63 -3.93
C ALA A 129 28.79 14.88 -4.09
N ILE A 130 29.69 15.12 -3.13
CA ILE A 130 30.63 16.25 -3.13
C ILE A 130 31.99 15.71 -2.81
N ARG A 131 33.02 16.16 -3.57
CA ARG A 131 34.41 15.85 -3.33
C ARG A 131 35.29 17.11 -3.52
N ALA A 132 36.40 17.19 -2.84
CA ALA A 132 37.36 18.28 -3.04
C ALA A 132 37.79 18.35 -4.50
N ALA A 133 37.96 19.57 -5.05
CA ALA A 133 38.54 19.74 -6.36
C ALA A 133 40.06 19.54 -6.27
N PRO A 134 40.72 18.82 -7.22
CA PRO A 134 42.14 18.45 -7.11
C PRO A 134 43.10 19.64 -7.14
N GLU A 135 42.70 20.75 -7.73
CA GLU A 135 43.62 21.86 -8.06
C GLU A 135 43.32 23.18 -7.31
N GLU A 136 42.17 23.28 -6.60
CA GLU A 136 41.78 24.53 -5.93
C GLU A 136 41.11 24.28 -4.56
N GLU A 137 41.71 24.74 -3.48
CA GLU A 137 41.23 24.58 -2.09
C GLU A 137 39.88 25.25 -1.81
N ARG A 138 39.40 26.16 -2.69
CA ARG A 138 38.15 26.91 -2.54
C ARG A 138 37.01 26.38 -3.37
N GLN A 139 37.20 25.26 -4.04
CA GLN A 139 36.22 24.66 -4.92
C GLN A 139 35.96 23.19 -4.57
N ALA A 140 34.77 22.72 -4.88
CA ALA A 140 34.39 21.33 -4.74
C ALA A 140 33.65 20.84 -6.00
N LEU A 141 33.99 19.63 -6.43
CA LEU A 141 33.28 18.94 -7.48
C LEU A 141 32.05 18.25 -6.88
N ALA A 142 30.86 18.57 -7.38
CA ALA A 142 29.62 17.89 -6.99
C ALA A 142 29.03 17.13 -8.18
N THR A 143 28.59 15.92 -7.90
CA THR A 143 27.80 15.12 -8.84
C THR A 143 26.33 15.44 -8.63
N ILE A 144 25.60 15.69 -9.71
CA ILE A 144 24.18 16.02 -9.68
C ILE A 144 23.38 15.04 -10.55
N ASP A 145 22.15 14.75 -10.12
CA ASP A 145 21.16 13.97 -10.87
C ASP A 145 20.00 14.88 -11.26
N PHE A 146 19.63 14.89 -12.55
CA PHE A 146 18.52 15.72 -13.03
C PHE A 146 17.19 15.15 -12.60
N LEU A 147 16.29 15.99 -12.07
CA LEU A 147 14.95 15.67 -11.62
C LEU A 147 13.91 15.98 -12.68
N GLY A 148 14.06 17.13 -13.37
CA GLY A 148 13.11 17.60 -14.33
C GLY A 148 13.38 19.03 -14.77
N GLU A 149 12.43 19.63 -15.46
CA GLU A 149 12.49 21.01 -15.94
C GLU A 149 11.23 21.79 -15.57
N ALA A 150 11.39 23.12 -15.46
CA ALA A 150 10.30 24.05 -15.19
C ALA A 150 10.46 25.29 -16.06
N ASP A 151 9.34 25.93 -16.38
CA ASP A 151 9.33 27.22 -17.07
C ASP A 151 9.71 28.33 -16.06
N GLU A 152 10.22 29.45 -16.57
CA GLU A 152 10.49 30.64 -15.75
C GLU A 152 9.24 31.50 -15.65
N ASP A 153 8.79 31.79 -14.46
CA ASP A 153 7.81 32.84 -14.25
C ASP A 153 8.47 34.21 -14.48
N ARG A 154 8.09 34.87 -15.57
CA ARG A 154 8.65 36.16 -15.98
C ARG A 154 8.41 37.30 -14.99
N ALA A 155 7.40 37.19 -14.14
CA ALA A 155 7.05 38.20 -13.17
C ALA A 155 7.92 38.11 -11.90
N THR A 156 8.16 36.91 -11.45
CA THR A 156 8.87 36.62 -10.19
C THR A 156 10.30 36.12 -10.40
N GLY A 157 10.64 35.60 -11.58
CA GLY A 157 11.89 34.91 -11.89
C GLY A 157 11.99 33.52 -11.23
N GLY A 158 10.89 33.04 -10.60
CA GLY A 158 10.77 31.74 -9.97
C GLY A 158 10.44 30.62 -10.94
N LEU A 159 10.28 29.41 -10.41
CA LEU A 159 9.85 28.24 -11.18
C LEU A 159 8.34 28.24 -11.38
N HIS A 160 7.90 27.77 -12.55
CA HIS A 160 6.50 27.50 -12.84
C HIS A 160 6.36 26.21 -13.66
N GLY A 161 5.33 25.41 -13.37
CA GLY A 161 4.98 24.25 -14.19
C GLY A 161 6.06 23.16 -14.25
N PHE A 162 6.58 22.73 -13.10
CA PHE A 162 7.58 21.66 -13.03
C PHE A 162 7.08 20.37 -13.70
N ARG A 163 7.96 19.76 -14.52
CA ARG A 163 7.72 18.51 -15.25
C ARG A 163 8.90 17.58 -15.10
N ARG A 164 8.64 16.31 -14.87
CA ARG A 164 9.65 15.26 -14.82
C ARG A 164 10.27 15.03 -16.19
N GLY A 165 11.59 14.79 -16.22
CA GLY A 165 12.35 14.55 -17.45
C GLY A 165 13.04 15.81 -17.96
N VAL A 166 13.98 15.62 -18.90
CA VAL A 166 14.85 16.65 -19.43
C VAL A 166 14.75 16.66 -20.96
N THR A 167 14.39 17.79 -21.54
CA THR A 167 14.33 17.95 -23.00
C THR A 167 15.57 18.63 -23.55
N ARG A 168 16.23 19.47 -22.76
CA ARG A 168 17.45 20.20 -23.15
C ARG A 168 18.47 20.18 -22.01
N TYR A 169 19.69 19.85 -22.35
CA TYR A 169 20.80 19.85 -21.39
C TYR A 169 21.54 21.20 -21.42
N PRO A 170 22.09 21.66 -20.28
CA PRO A 170 22.94 22.85 -20.23
C PRO A 170 24.30 22.56 -20.87
N MET A 171 25.06 23.60 -21.18
CA MET A 171 26.43 23.46 -21.67
C MET A 171 27.45 23.60 -20.52
N PRO A 172 28.64 23.00 -20.61
CA PRO A 172 29.73 23.31 -19.67
C PRO A 172 29.95 24.83 -19.59
N GLY A 173 30.21 25.32 -18.38
CA GLY A 173 30.30 26.75 -18.06
C GLY A 173 28.99 27.42 -17.69
N THR A 174 27.84 26.74 -17.85
CA THR A 174 26.52 27.30 -17.44
C THR A 174 26.47 27.50 -15.94
N PRO A 175 26.05 28.69 -15.44
CA PRO A 175 25.95 28.95 -14.00
C PRO A 175 24.90 28.08 -13.31
N VAL A 176 25.20 27.68 -12.06
CA VAL A 176 24.34 26.89 -11.18
C VAL A 176 23.86 27.76 -10.04
N TYR A 177 22.58 27.70 -9.73
CA TYR A 177 21.92 28.51 -8.71
C TYR A 177 21.28 27.63 -7.63
N PRO A 178 21.18 28.10 -6.37
CA PRO A 178 20.41 27.42 -5.35
C PRO A 178 18.90 27.48 -5.68
N LEU A 179 18.10 26.55 -5.19
CA LEU A 179 16.66 26.67 -5.14
C LEU A 179 16.23 27.43 -3.90
N ALA A 180 15.24 28.30 -4.03
CA ALA A 180 14.55 28.92 -2.91
C ALA A 180 13.39 28.05 -2.43
N THR A 181 12.92 28.26 -1.19
CA THR A 181 11.71 27.59 -0.67
C THR A 181 10.49 27.80 -1.58
N ALA A 182 10.35 28.95 -2.20
CA ALA A 182 9.28 29.21 -3.18
C ALA A 182 9.37 28.30 -4.43
N ASP A 183 10.58 28.02 -4.91
CA ASP A 183 10.80 27.08 -6.03
C ASP A 183 10.43 25.64 -5.60
N LEU A 184 10.84 25.21 -4.39
CA LEU A 184 10.47 23.90 -3.84
C LEU A 184 8.95 23.76 -3.67
N HIS A 185 8.26 24.83 -3.29
CA HIS A 185 6.82 24.83 -3.20
C HIS A 185 6.17 24.55 -4.55
N GLN A 186 6.66 25.14 -5.65
CA GLN A 186 6.17 24.86 -7.01
C GLN A 186 6.40 23.41 -7.46
N MET A 187 7.43 22.76 -6.94
CA MET A 187 7.75 21.36 -7.28
C MET A 187 6.94 20.33 -6.50
N TYR A 188 6.68 20.60 -5.21
CA TYR A 188 6.17 19.63 -4.26
C TYR A 188 4.78 19.95 -3.71
N ALA A 189 4.25 21.17 -3.91
CA ALA A 189 2.90 21.50 -3.50
C ALA A 189 1.89 20.55 -4.15
N ALA A 190 0.83 20.27 -3.41
CA ALA A 190 -0.28 19.50 -3.91
C ALA A 190 -0.92 20.20 -5.13
N ASP A 191 -1.24 19.42 -6.14
CA ASP A 191 -2.11 19.84 -7.23
C ASP A 191 -3.59 19.51 -6.92
N GLU A 192 -4.47 19.73 -7.88
CA GLU A 192 -5.92 19.52 -7.71
C GLU A 192 -6.32 18.03 -7.60
N ARG A 193 -5.39 17.09 -7.80
CA ARG A 193 -5.65 15.66 -7.71
C ARG A 193 -5.86 15.21 -6.25
N ALA A 194 -6.64 14.15 -6.05
CA ALA A 194 -6.84 13.56 -4.74
C ALA A 194 -5.50 13.15 -4.10
N HIS A 195 -5.17 13.75 -2.97
CA HIS A 195 -3.92 13.54 -2.26
C HIS A 195 -4.14 13.52 -0.74
N ILE A 196 -3.17 12.97 -0.04
CA ILE A 196 -3.07 13.03 1.42
C ILE A 196 -1.76 13.75 1.79
N GLU A 197 -1.82 14.58 2.83
CA GLU A 197 -0.64 15.20 3.41
C GLU A 197 -0.08 14.31 4.52
N ILE A 198 1.19 13.94 4.40
CA ILE A 198 1.84 12.98 5.30
C ILE A 198 2.97 13.56 6.15
N GLY A 199 3.35 14.80 5.90
CA GLY A 199 4.47 15.43 6.60
C GLY A 199 4.96 16.69 5.91
N THR A 200 6.24 17.00 6.08
CA THR A 200 6.90 18.17 5.50
C THR A 200 8.07 17.75 4.61
N VAL A 201 8.32 18.57 3.55
CA VAL A 201 9.41 18.35 2.60
C VAL A 201 10.72 18.90 3.17
N TYR A 202 11.74 18.05 3.28
CA TYR A 202 13.08 18.49 3.69
C TYR A 202 13.74 19.40 2.61
N PRO A 203 14.47 20.48 3.00
CA PRO A 203 14.82 20.89 4.35
C PRO A 203 13.82 21.85 5.01
N THR A 204 12.65 22.03 4.45
CA THR A 204 11.65 23.01 4.90
C THR A 204 10.72 22.40 5.96
N ASP A 205 10.12 23.26 6.80
CA ASP A 205 9.08 22.84 7.75
C ASP A 205 7.68 23.33 7.33
N ASN A 206 7.57 24.09 6.25
CA ASN A 206 6.33 24.74 5.79
C ASN A 206 5.76 24.16 4.49
N ILE A 207 6.51 23.38 3.73
CA ILE A 207 6.01 22.72 2.53
C ILE A 207 5.43 21.37 2.91
N ARG A 208 4.12 21.20 2.70
CA ARG A 208 3.43 19.93 2.95
C ARG A 208 3.80 18.91 1.89
N ALA A 209 4.12 17.70 2.34
CA ALA A 209 4.42 16.58 1.46
C ALA A 209 3.11 15.90 1.07
N ALA A 210 2.70 16.09 -0.18
CA ALA A 210 1.51 15.48 -0.76
C ALA A 210 1.83 14.13 -1.38
N LEU A 211 1.00 13.12 -1.08
CA LEU A 211 1.04 11.79 -1.67
C LEU A 211 -0.25 11.57 -2.46
N GLN A 212 -0.13 11.43 -3.77
CA GLN A 212 -1.28 11.31 -4.68
C GLN A 212 -1.90 9.92 -4.55
N VAL A 213 -3.14 9.86 -4.06
CA VAL A 213 -3.79 8.62 -3.67
C VAL A 213 -4.06 7.72 -4.86
N ASP A 214 -4.68 8.24 -5.92
CA ASP A 214 -5.03 7.43 -7.10
C ASP A 214 -3.79 6.88 -7.82
N ALA A 215 -2.72 7.68 -7.89
CA ALA A 215 -1.47 7.25 -8.51
C ALA A 215 -0.74 6.20 -7.68
N MET A 216 -0.73 6.36 -6.35
CA MET A 216 -0.14 5.42 -5.42
C MET A 216 -0.92 4.08 -5.38
N LEU A 217 -2.23 4.15 -5.13
CA LEU A 217 -3.06 2.96 -5.01
C LEU A 217 -3.28 2.26 -6.35
N GLY A 218 -3.32 3.00 -7.44
CA GLY A 218 -3.48 2.45 -8.79
C GLY A 218 -2.32 1.56 -9.26
N LYS A 219 -1.13 1.66 -8.62
CA LYS A 219 0.08 0.90 -8.99
C LYS A 219 0.80 0.28 -7.81
N HIS A 220 0.10 -0.01 -6.74
CA HIS A 220 0.64 -0.57 -5.50
C HIS A 220 1.71 0.31 -4.84
N PHE A 221 1.96 0.11 -3.56
CA PHE A 221 3.03 0.81 -2.86
C PHE A 221 3.78 -0.11 -1.90
N ALA A 222 5.03 0.28 -1.57
CA ALA A 222 5.83 -0.39 -0.57
C ALA A 222 6.37 0.62 0.45
N LEU A 223 6.24 0.32 1.74
CA LEU A 223 6.84 1.05 2.85
C LEU A 223 7.93 0.19 3.48
N LEU A 224 9.17 0.65 3.34
CA LEU A 224 10.38 -0.08 3.67
C LEU A 224 11.15 0.65 4.78
N GLY A 225 11.73 -0.09 5.72
CA GLY A 225 12.53 0.52 6.78
C GLY A 225 12.94 -0.45 7.86
N SER A 226 14.13 -0.29 8.42
CA SER A 226 14.63 -1.11 9.52
C SER A 226 13.77 -0.95 10.78
N THR A 227 13.90 -1.89 11.70
CA THR A 227 13.23 -1.83 13.02
C THR A 227 13.59 -0.54 13.75
N GLY A 228 12.62 0.07 14.43
CA GLY A 228 12.81 1.30 15.23
C GLY A 228 12.91 2.60 14.42
N THR A 229 12.66 2.58 13.09
CA THR A 229 12.65 3.81 12.27
C THR A 229 11.32 4.56 12.29
N GLY A 230 10.27 3.94 12.84
CA GLY A 230 8.90 4.46 12.86
C GLY A 230 8.02 3.95 11.72
N LYS A 231 8.36 2.80 11.12
CA LYS A 231 7.65 2.20 9.99
C LYS A 231 6.15 1.96 10.28
N SER A 232 5.82 1.29 11.41
CA SER A 232 4.42 1.01 11.78
C SER A 232 3.64 2.32 12.02
N THR A 233 4.26 3.33 12.63
CA THR A 233 3.65 4.66 12.82
C THR A 233 3.43 5.37 11.48
N ALA A 234 4.37 5.29 10.55
CA ALA A 234 4.22 5.87 9.21
C ALA A 234 3.11 5.17 8.41
N ALA A 235 3.02 3.83 8.52
CA ALA A 235 1.93 3.05 7.93
C ALA A 235 0.56 3.47 8.50
N ALA A 236 0.45 3.57 9.82
CA ALA A 236 -0.77 4.03 10.47
C ALA A 236 -1.15 5.45 10.02
N LEU A 237 -0.18 6.38 9.95
CA LEU A 237 -0.42 7.75 9.46
C LEU A 237 -1.01 7.76 8.05
N ILE A 238 -0.39 7.04 7.12
CA ILE A 238 -0.85 6.96 5.73
C ILE A 238 -2.27 6.39 5.68
N LEU A 239 -2.53 5.29 6.41
CA LEU A 239 -3.84 4.64 6.43
C LEU A 239 -4.92 5.52 7.08
N HIS A 240 -4.61 6.24 8.16
CA HIS A 240 -5.52 7.23 8.76
C HIS A 240 -5.89 8.31 7.75
N ARG A 241 -4.90 8.91 7.08
CA ARG A 241 -5.13 9.94 6.06
C ARG A 241 -5.97 9.43 4.88
N ILE A 242 -5.78 8.16 4.46
CA ILE A 242 -6.63 7.54 3.44
C ILE A 242 -8.06 7.34 3.96
N CYS A 243 -8.23 6.89 5.20
CA CYS A 243 -9.55 6.72 5.82
C CYS A 243 -10.29 8.05 5.96
N ASP A 244 -9.59 9.12 6.35
CA ASP A 244 -10.15 10.47 6.46
C ASP A 244 -10.60 11.01 5.09
N LEU A 245 -9.80 10.79 4.05
CA LEU A 245 -10.14 11.18 2.68
C LEU A 245 -11.29 10.35 2.12
N SER A 246 -11.36 9.07 2.48
CA SER A 246 -12.30 8.10 1.91
C SER A 246 -12.97 7.27 3.00
N PRO A 247 -13.95 7.83 3.75
CA PRO A 247 -14.64 7.15 4.85
C PRO A 247 -15.49 5.94 4.40
N GLU A 248 -15.84 5.88 3.11
CA GLU A 248 -16.49 4.72 2.48
C GLU A 248 -15.51 3.79 1.76
N GLY A 249 -14.23 3.90 2.04
CA GLY A 249 -13.19 3.05 1.48
C GLY A 249 -13.26 1.60 1.94
N HIS A 250 -12.50 0.73 1.28
CA HIS A 250 -12.43 -0.70 1.57
C HIS A 250 -10.97 -1.11 1.73
N ILE A 251 -10.50 -1.18 2.98
CA ILE A 251 -9.11 -1.51 3.31
C ILE A 251 -9.09 -2.78 4.16
N VAL A 252 -8.27 -3.74 3.75
CA VAL A 252 -8.02 -4.97 4.51
C VAL A 252 -6.54 -4.99 4.89
N MET A 253 -6.24 -4.91 6.17
CA MET A 253 -4.88 -4.96 6.68
C MET A 253 -4.62 -6.29 7.41
N ILE A 254 -3.56 -6.97 7.03
CA ILE A 254 -3.07 -8.19 7.67
C ILE A 254 -1.95 -7.79 8.63
N ASP A 255 -2.18 -8.03 9.91
CA ASP A 255 -1.30 -7.65 11.03
C ASP A 255 -0.77 -8.91 11.73
N PRO A 256 0.49 -9.33 11.47
CA PRO A 256 1.05 -10.53 12.08
C PRO A 256 1.54 -10.34 13.53
N HIS A 257 1.52 -9.12 14.04
CA HIS A 257 2.03 -8.78 15.36
C HIS A 257 0.98 -8.22 16.33
N GLY A 258 -0.24 -7.91 15.83
CA GLY A 258 -1.32 -7.34 16.63
C GLY A 258 -1.06 -5.89 17.07
N GLU A 259 -0.24 -5.14 16.32
CA GLU A 259 0.18 -3.77 16.70
C GLU A 259 -0.84 -2.70 16.34
N TYR A 260 -1.67 -2.92 15.31
CA TYR A 260 -2.50 -1.86 14.72
C TYR A 260 -3.91 -1.77 15.31
N ALA A 261 -4.36 -2.77 16.05
CA ALA A 261 -5.72 -2.81 16.58
C ALA A 261 -6.08 -1.56 17.38
N ALA A 262 -5.21 -1.14 18.32
CA ALA A 262 -5.44 0.05 19.15
C ALA A 262 -5.48 1.35 18.32
N ALA A 263 -4.63 1.45 17.31
CA ALA A 263 -4.55 2.64 16.45
C ALA A 263 -5.83 2.89 15.63
N PHE A 264 -6.61 1.85 15.34
CA PHE A 264 -7.80 1.92 14.49
C PHE A 264 -9.11 1.60 15.20
N GLU A 265 -9.14 1.54 16.54
CA GLU A 265 -10.33 1.15 17.33
C GLU A 265 -11.57 1.99 16.97
N GLY A 266 -11.41 3.28 16.78
CA GLY A 266 -12.52 4.20 16.46
C GLY A 266 -13.07 4.08 15.04
N ILE A 267 -12.19 3.87 14.05
CA ILE A 267 -12.50 3.96 12.60
C ILE A 267 -12.35 2.62 11.86
N GLY A 268 -11.94 1.57 12.55
CA GLY A 268 -11.73 0.24 11.99
C GLY A 268 -12.67 -0.82 12.53
N ALA A 269 -12.71 -1.97 11.84
CA ALA A 269 -13.26 -3.22 12.33
C ALA A 269 -12.10 -4.16 12.67
N LEU A 270 -12.07 -4.68 13.90
CA LEU A 270 -10.95 -5.44 14.45
C LEU A 270 -11.32 -6.93 14.49
N TYR A 271 -10.49 -7.76 13.88
CA TYR A 271 -10.67 -9.21 13.84
C TYR A 271 -9.41 -9.92 14.31
N ASP A 272 -9.60 -10.89 15.18
CA ASP A 272 -8.60 -11.82 15.68
C ASP A 272 -9.14 -13.26 15.65
N VAL A 273 -8.39 -14.22 16.15
CA VAL A 273 -8.80 -15.63 16.21
C VAL A 273 -10.08 -15.87 17.01
N SER A 274 -10.49 -14.94 17.89
CA SER A 274 -11.71 -15.07 18.70
C SER A 274 -12.98 -14.69 17.93
N ASN A 275 -12.89 -13.78 16.95
CA ASN A 275 -14.03 -13.20 16.27
C ASN A 275 -13.99 -13.27 14.73
N LEU A 276 -12.88 -13.66 14.11
CA LEU A 276 -12.73 -13.73 12.65
C LEU A 276 -13.72 -14.71 12.02
N GLN A 277 -13.89 -15.90 12.60
CA GLN A 277 -14.80 -16.95 12.14
C GLN A 277 -14.70 -17.19 10.62
N MET A 278 -13.51 -17.57 10.15
CA MET A 278 -13.22 -17.86 8.75
C MET A 278 -13.50 -19.34 8.46
N PRO A 279 -14.57 -19.70 7.71
CA PRO A 279 -14.90 -21.10 7.48
C PRO A 279 -13.87 -21.81 6.61
N TYR A 280 -13.47 -23.02 6.98
CA TYR A 280 -12.54 -23.88 6.22
C TYR A 280 -13.00 -24.19 4.80
N TRP A 281 -14.29 -24.22 4.51
CA TRP A 281 -14.84 -24.49 3.19
C TRP A 281 -14.62 -23.34 2.19
N LEU A 282 -14.18 -22.16 2.66
CA LEU A 282 -13.72 -21.06 1.81
C LEU A 282 -12.37 -21.35 1.16
N MET A 283 -11.58 -22.28 1.68
CA MET A 283 -10.32 -22.70 1.06
C MET A 283 -10.55 -23.31 -0.32
N ASN A 284 -9.68 -22.99 -1.28
CA ASN A 284 -9.56 -23.72 -2.54
C ASN A 284 -8.84 -25.07 -2.34
N PHE A 285 -8.71 -25.86 -3.37
CA PHE A 285 -8.09 -27.17 -3.28
C PHE A 285 -6.62 -27.11 -2.83
N GLU A 286 -5.87 -26.16 -3.36
CA GLU A 286 -4.46 -25.98 -3.06
C GLU A 286 -4.23 -25.62 -1.60
N GLU A 287 -5.04 -24.71 -1.05
CA GLU A 287 -5.03 -24.32 0.35
C GLU A 287 -5.42 -25.50 1.27
N HIS A 288 -6.36 -26.34 0.85
CA HIS A 288 -6.65 -27.61 1.55
C HIS A 288 -5.45 -28.53 1.55
N CYS A 289 -4.73 -28.67 0.43
CA CYS A 289 -3.53 -29.47 0.34
C CYS A 289 -2.40 -28.97 1.25
N GLU A 290 -2.26 -27.65 1.42
CA GLU A 290 -1.25 -27.08 2.34
C GLU A 290 -1.56 -27.40 3.81
N VAL A 291 -2.85 -27.40 4.19
CA VAL A 291 -3.27 -27.68 5.57
C VAL A 291 -3.30 -29.17 5.89
N LEU A 292 -3.77 -30.01 4.96
CA LEU A 292 -4.13 -31.39 5.23
C LEU A 292 -3.07 -32.41 4.81
N LEU A 293 -2.16 -32.06 3.88
CA LEU A 293 -1.15 -32.99 3.38
C LEU A 293 0.19 -32.80 4.10
N THR A 294 0.66 -33.87 4.72
CA THR A 294 1.94 -33.91 5.45
C THR A 294 3.07 -34.56 4.66
N THR A 295 2.74 -35.19 3.53
CA THR A 295 3.66 -35.93 2.66
C THR A 295 4.31 -35.02 1.60
N SER A 296 5.36 -35.55 0.93
CA SER A 296 6.07 -34.87 -0.15
C SER A 296 6.25 -35.83 -1.36
N GLY A 297 6.66 -35.27 -2.50
CA GLY A 297 6.92 -36.05 -3.71
C GLY A 297 5.70 -36.82 -4.25
N SER A 298 5.90 -38.07 -4.68
CA SER A 298 4.84 -38.90 -5.29
C SER A 298 3.73 -39.28 -4.31
N GLU A 299 4.02 -39.43 -3.02
CA GLU A 299 3.00 -39.70 -2.01
C GLU A 299 2.05 -38.53 -1.84
N ARG A 300 2.57 -37.31 -1.89
CA ARG A 300 1.75 -36.09 -1.83
C ARG A 300 0.73 -36.04 -2.98
N GLN A 301 1.12 -36.46 -4.18
CA GLN A 301 0.22 -36.48 -5.33
C GLN A 301 -0.92 -37.50 -5.12
N VAL A 302 -0.63 -38.67 -4.59
CA VAL A 302 -1.65 -39.68 -4.26
C VAL A 302 -2.63 -39.15 -3.21
N ASP A 303 -2.10 -38.57 -2.13
CA ASP A 303 -2.92 -37.97 -1.07
C ASP A 303 -3.78 -36.83 -1.61
N ALA A 304 -3.25 -36.00 -2.53
CA ALA A 304 -3.96 -34.91 -3.18
C ALA A 304 -5.11 -35.42 -4.08
N ASP A 305 -4.87 -36.45 -4.89
CA ASP A 305 -5.91 -37.01 -5.77
C ASP A 305 -7.07 -37.61 -4.95
N ILE A 306 -6.76 -38.28 -3.85
CA ILE A 306 -7.78 -38.80 -2.90
C ILE A 306 -8.54 -37.66 -2.26
N LEU A 307 -7.83 -36.62 -1.78
CA LEU A 307 -8.45 -35.44 -1.17
C LEU A 307 -9.37 -34.73 -2.17
N ALA A 308 -8.93 -34.51 -3.42
CA ALA A 308 -9.74 -33.87 -4.46
C ALA A 308 -11.07 -34.61 -4.70
N LYS A 309 -11.01 -35.94 -4.84
CA LYS A 309 -12.18 -36.80 -5.03
C LYS A 309 -13.15 -36.71 -3.86
N CYS A 310 -12.61 -36.86 -2.64
CA CYS A 310 -13.42 -36.86 -1.41
C CYS A 310 -14.00 -35.48 -1.10
N LEU A 311 -13.25 -34.41 -1.34
CA LEU A 311 -13.70 -33.04 -1.14
C LEU A 311 -14.83 -32.65 -2.12
N LEU A 312 -14.69 -33.02 -3.41
CA LEU A 312 -15.74 -32.81 -4.39
C LEU A 312 -17.01 -33.56 -4.01
N ALA A 313 -16.89 -34.83 -3.55
CA ALA A 313 -18.00 -35.61 -3.07
C ALA A 313 -18.66 -35.04 -1.80
N ALA A 314 -17.88 -34.47 -0.88
CA ALA A 314 -18.41 -33.80 0.30
C ALA A 314 -19.17 -32.52 -0.06
N ARG A 315 -18.62 -31.67 -0.93
CA ARG A 315 -19.28 -30.45 -1.46
C ARG A 315 -20.56 -30.76 -2.24
N SER A 316 -20.61 -31.84 -2.99
CA SER A 316 -21.79 -32.24 -3.78
C SER A 316 -23.02 -32.61 -2.92
N LYS A 317 -22.85 -32.90 -1.63
CA LYS A 317 -23.95 -33.15 -0.69
C LYS A 317 -24.72 -31.87 -0.31
N ASN A 318 -24.14 -30.71 -0.48
CA ASN A 318 -24.79 -29.45 -0.18
C ASN A 318 -25.84 -29.11 -1.25
N ARG A 319 -26.98 -28.55 -0.81
CA ARG A 319 -28.05 -28.13 -1.72
C ARG A 319 -27.59 -27.11 -2.76
N LEU A 320 -26.71 -26.16 -2.37
CA LEU A 320 -26.14 -25.16 -3.29
C LEU A 320 -25.39 -25.81 -4.47
N ALA A 321 -24.80 -27.00 -4.27
CA ALA A 321 -24.12 -27.72 -5.34
C ALA A 321 -25.06 -28.14 -6.47
N GLN A 322 -26.36 -28.34 -6.18
CA GLN A 322 -27.38 -28.73 -7.17
C GLN A 322 -27.81 -27.54 -8.04
N GLU A 323 -27.62 -26.32 -7.55
CA GLU A 323 -27.96 -25.07 -8.26
C GLU A 323 -26.85 -24.65 -9.23
N ILE A 324 -25.63 -25.22 -9.07
CA ILE A 324 -24.46 -24.93 -9.90
C ILE A 324 -24.33 -26.01 -10.97
N GLY A 325 -24.39 -25.64 -12.23
CA GLY A 325 -24.41 -26.60 -13.35
C GLY A 325 -23.18 -27.51 -13.43
N LYS A 326 -21.98 -27.04 -13.05
CA LYS A 326 -20.76 -27.83 -12.97
C LYS A 326 -19.97 -27.50 -11.70
N LEU A 327 -20.05 -28.39 -10.73
CA LEU A 327 -19.29 -28.27 -9.51
C LEU A 327 -17.80 -28.57 -9.75
N THR A 328 -16.94 -27.70 -9.23
CA THR A 328 -15.47 -27.90 -9.20
C THR A 328 -14.98 -28.10 -7.77
N VAL A 329 -13.77 -28.65 -7.64
CA VAL A 329 -13.14 -28.84 -6.33
C VAL A 329 -12.81 -27.50 -5.63
N ASP A 330 -12.74 -26.39 -6.39
CA ASP A 330 -12.46 -25.06 -5.87
C ASP A 330 -13.72 -24.23 -5.55
N ALA A 331 -14.93 -24.76 -5.85
CA ALA A 331 -16.16 -24.03 -5.58
C ALA A 331 -16.32 -23.80 -4.07
N PRO A 332 -16.53 -22.53 -3.61
CA PRO A 332 -16.66 -22.21 -2.19
C PRO A 332 -18.03 -22.60 -1.66
N ILE A 333 -18.29 -23.90 -1.56
CA ILE A 333 -19.53 -24.49 -1.09
C ILE A 333 -19.32 -25.09 0.29
N PRO A 334 -20.18 -24.76 1.28
CA PRO A 334 -20.12 -25.35 2.60
C PRO A 334 -20.22 -26.87 2.56
N TYR A 335 -19.43 -27.56 3.37
CA TYR A 335 -19.51 -29.00 3.59
C TYR A 335 -19.18 -29.33 5.04
N LEU A 336 -19.62 -30.51 5.52
CA LEU A 336 -19.29 -30.99 6.86
C LEU A 336 -17.96 -31.73 6.84
N LEU A 337 -17.06 -31.43 7.79
CA LEU A 337 -15.84 -32.23 7.97
C LEU A 337 -16.15 -33.70 8.27
N SER A 338 -17.27 -33.98 8.97
CA SER A 338 -17.75 -35.33 9.19
C SER A 338 -18.13 -36.04 7.89
N ASP A 339 -18.67 -35.30 6.89
CA ASP A 339 -18.94 -35.90 5.58
C ASP A 339 -17.64 -36.26 4.87
N LEU A 340 -16.65 -35.39 4.91
CA LEU A 340 -15.34 -35.66 4.33
C LEU A 340 -14.69 -36.89 4.97
N THR A 341 -14.66 -36.96 6.31
CA THR A 341 -14.10 -38.12 7.02
C THR A 341 -14.88 -39.41 6.79
N ASN A 342 -16.21 -39.36 6.66
CA ASN A 342 -17.05 -40.50 6.35
C ASN A 342 -16.81 -40.99 4.92
N ILE A 343 -16.67 -40.08 3.94
CA ILE A 343 -16.35 -40.45 2.56
C ILE A 343 -14.96 -41.10 2.49
N LEU A 344 -13.95 -40.54 3.17
CA LEU A 344 -12.62 -41.14 3.27
C LEU A 344 -12.70 -42.57 3.84
N ALA A 345 -13.47 -42.80 4.91
CA ALA A 345 -13.66 -44.11 5.49
C ALA A 345 -14.40 -45.08 4.53
N GLN A 346 -15.41 -44.62 3.80
CA GLN A 346 -16.14 -45.43 2.82
C GLN A 346 -15.23 -45.82 1.63
N GLU A 347 -14.44 -44.91 1.10
CA GLU A 347 -13.51 -45.19 0.01
C GLU A 347 -12.43 -46.18 0.47
N MET A 348 -11.90 -45.99 1.69
CA MET A 348 -10.96 -46.94 2.31
C MET A 348 -11.57 -48.34 2.44
N GLY A 349 -12.85 -48.43 2.85
CA GLY A 349 -13.57 -49.72 3.02
C GLY A 349 -13.83 -50.48 1.68
N LYS A 350 -13.71 -49.81 0.54
CA LYS A 350 -13.82 -50.46 -0.77
C LYS A 350 -12.51 -51.09 -1.27
N MET A 351 -11.43 -50.93 -0.55
CA MET A 351 -10.10 -51.39 -0.93
C MET A 351 -9.86 -52.86 -0.50
N ASP A 352 -9.47 -53.70 -1.44
CA ASP A 352 -9.23 -55.13 -1.18
C ASP A 352 -7.84 -55.44 -0.57
N ARG A 353 -6.95 -54.43 -0.44
CA ARG A 353 -5.58 -54.58 0.05
C ARG A 353 -5.21 -53.60 1.14
N ALA A 354 -4.64 -54.07 2.25
CA ALA A 354 -4.24 -53.24 3.40
C ALA A 354 -3.16 -52.19 3.06
N GLY A 355 -2.34 -52.41 2.01
CA GLY A 355 -1.31 -51.43 1.60
C GLY A 355 -1.84 -50.12 1.04
N ASP A 356 -3.04 -50.11 0.47
CA ASP A 356 -3.63 -48.95 -0.17
C ASP A 356 -4.39 -48.02 0.80
N THR A 357 -4.48 -48.40 2.09
CA THR A 357 -5.27 -47.64 3.08
C THR A 357 -4.49 -46.49 3.75
N ALA A 358 -3.15 -46.51 3.68
CA ALA A 358 -2.31 -45.55 4.39
C ALA A 358 -2.59 -44.07 4.05
N PRO A 359 -2.83 -43.66 2.79
CA PRO A 359 -3.18 -42.28 2.44
C PRO A 359 -4.47 -41.81 3.11
N TYR A 360 -5.50 -42.67 3.13
CA TYR A 360 -6.79 -42.36 3.78
C TYR A 360 -6.67 -42.18 5.28
N LEU A 361 -5.86 -43.01 5.93
CA LEU A 361 -5.60 -42.93 7.37
C LEU A 361 -4.81 -41.67 7.72
N ARG A 362 -3.82 -41.27 6.89
CA ARG A 362 -3.08 -40.02 7.07
C ARG A 362 -4.01 -38.81 7.00
N LEU A 363 -4.81 -38.71 5.95
CA LEU A 363 -5.77 -37.61 5.76
C LEU A 363 -6.79 -37.54 6.90
N LYS A 364 -7.38 -38.69 7.27
CA LYS A 364 -8.33 -38.74 8.38
C LYS A 364 -7.68 -38.35 9.71
N GLY A 365 -6.49 -38.89 9.99
CA GLY A 365 -5.74 -38.55 11.22
C GLY A 365 -5.45 -37.04 11.30
N LYS A 366 -5.04 -36.41 10.21
CA LYS A 366 -4.76 -34.98 10.16
C LYS A 366 -6.03 -34.14 10.36
N ILE A 367 -7.16 -34.53 9.76
CA ILE A 367 -8.45 -33.85 9.97
C ILE A 367 -8.88 -33.97 11.44
N ASP A 368 -8.74 -35.16 12.04
CA ASP A 368 -9.11 -35.39 13.46
C ASP A 368 -8.19 -34.62 14.42
N GLU A 369 -6.88 -34.50 14.12
CA GLU A 369 -5.92 -33.68 14.85
C GLU A 369 -6.35 -32.19 14.84
N ILE A 370 -6.61 -31.63 13.66
CA ILE A 370 -7.02 -30.22 13.51
C ILE A 370 -8.34 -29.93 14.23
N LYS A 371 -9.30 -30.86 14.16
CA LYS A 371 -10.60 -30.71 14.85
C LYS A 371 -10.45 -30.75 16.38
N ALA A 372 -9.49 -31.49 16.89
CA ALA A 372 -9.26 -31.64 18.33
C ALA A 372 -8.50 -30.46 18.96
N ASP A 373 -7.77 -29.69 18.15
CA ASP A 373 -6.97 -28.57 18.63
C ASP A 373 -7.79 -27.26 18.66
N PRO A 374 -8.03 -26.68 19.87
CA PRO A 374 -8.80 -25.46 20.01
C PRO A 374 -8.24 -24.25 19.26
N ARG A 375 -6.93 -24.24 18.95
CA ARG A 375 -6.27 -23.13 18.22
C ARG A 375 -6.78 -22.99 16.81
N TYR A 376 -7.34 -24.06 16.23
CA TYR A 376 -7.93 -24.05 14.89
C TYR A 376 -9.44 -23.76 14.87
N ALA A 377 -10.06 -23.56 16.04
CA ALA A 377 -11.52 -23.42 16.15
C ALA A 377 -12.09 -22.23 15.35
N PHE A 378 -11.32 -21.13 15.18
CA PHE A 378 -11.75 -19.97 14.40
C PHE A 378 -12.02 -20.31 12.93
N MET A 379 -11.45 -21.39 12.42
CA MET A 379 -11.57 -21.86 11.04
C MET A 379 -12.29 -23.21 10.91
N PHE A 380 -11.99 -24.16 11.80
CA PHE A 380 -12.45 -25.55 11.72
C PHE A 380 -13.56 -25.91 12.70
N SER A 381 -14.21 -24.94 13.32
CA SER A 381 -15.37 -25.20 14.17
C SER A 381 -16.51 -25.83 13.38
N GLY A 382 -17.16 -26.85 13.96
CA GLY A 382 -18.35 -27.47 13.38
C GLY A 382 -19.56 -26.53 13.27
N MET A 383 -19.53 -25.37 13.89
CA MET A 383 -20.56 -24.34 13.77
C MET A 383 -20.44 -23.49 12.50
N LEU A 384 -19.32 -23.54 11.78
CA LEU A 384 -19.02 -22.76 10.56
C LEU A 384 -19.47 -23.47 9.27
N VAL A 385 -20.52 -24.28 9.33
CA VAL A 385 -21.01 -25.09 8.20
C VAL A 385 -22.15 -24.43 7.42
N ALA A 386 -22.73 -23.36 7.94
CA ALA A 386 -23.73 -22.58 7.22
C ALA A 386 -23.06 -21.75 6.12
N ASP A 387 -23.82 -21.41 5.08
CA ASP A 387 -23.36 -20.45 4.08
C ASP A 387 -23.32 -19.05 4.69
N THR A 388 -22.13 -18.66 5.08
CA THR A 388 -21.83 -17.34 5.68
C THR A 388 -20.94 -16.49 4.78
N MET A 389 -20.72 -16.89 3.51
CA MET A 389 -19.79 -16.22 2.60
C MET A 389 -20.10 -14.73 2.45
N ALA A 390 -21.35 -14.38 2.15
CA ALA A 390 -21.76 -12.98 2.00
C ALA A 390 -21.51 -12.15 3.28
N SER A 391 -21.86 -12.71 4.44
CA SER A 391 -21.64 -12.07 5.74
C SER A 391 -20.15 -11.93 6.05
N PHE A 392 -19.34 -12.94 5.75
CA PHE A 392 -17.90 -12.91 5.94
C PHE A 392 -17.23 -11.84 5.06
N LEU A 393 -17.52 -11.84 3.75
CA LEU A 393 -17.00 -10.85 2.81
C LEU A 393 -17.44 -9.42 3.20
N SER A 394 -18.72 -9.22 3.55
CA SER A 394 -19.24 -7.92 4.01
C SER A 394 -18.43 -7.38 5.19
N ARG A 395 -18.18 -8.21 6.20
CA ARG A 395 -17.44 -7.83 7.40
C ARG A 395 -15.98 -7.51 7.09
N VAL A 396 -15.29 -8.43 6.40
CA VAL A 396 -13.85 -8.34 6.15
C VAL A 396 -13.52 -7.25 5.13
N PHE A 397 -14.31 -7.14 4.05
CA PHE A 397 -14.06 -6.15 3.00
C PHE A 397 -14.71 -4.79 3.27
N ARG A 398 -15.44 -4.68 4.39
CA ARG A 398 -16.16 -3.45 4.72
C ARG A 398 -17.14 -3.03 3.62
N LEU A 399 -18.00 -3.98 3.19
CA LEU A 399 -19.00 -3.81 2.15
C LEU A 399 -20.42 -4.06 2.71
N PRO A 400 -21.17 -3.02 3.16
CA PRO A 400 -20.81 -1.59 3.22
C PRO A 400 -19.80 -1.28 4.33
N SER A 401 -19.10 -0.14 4.21
CA SER A 401 -18.10 0.31 5.19
C SER A 401 -18.74 0.69 6.52
N GLY A 402 -19.88 1.34 6.47
CA GLY A 402 -20.61 1.85 7.63
C GLY A 402 -19.79 2.87 8.44
N GLY A 403 -19.00 3.70 7.77
CA GLY A 403 -18.10 4.68 8.39
C GLY A 403 -16.85 4.09 9.01
N LYS A 404 -16.59 2.79 8.78
CA LYS A 404 -15.37 2.09 9.21
C LYS A 404 -14.68 1.48 7.99
N PRO A 405 -13.86 2.26 7.26
CA PRO A 405 -13.32 1.86 5.95
C PRO A 405 -12.25 0.77 6.02
N ILE A 406 -11.69 0.48 7.20
CA ILE A 406 -10.58 -0.45 7.37
C ILE A 406 -10.94 -1.64 8.26
N SER A 407 -10.51 -2.84 7.84
CA SER A 407 -10.46 -4.05 8.66
C SER A 407 -9.02 -4.33 9.05
N ILE A 408 -8.74 -4.44 10.34
CA ILE A 408 -7.48 -4.94 10.87
C ILE A 408 -7.66 -6.41 11.22
N ILE A 409 -6.89 -7.29 10.58
CA ILE A 409 -6.94 -8.73 10.80
C ILE A 409 -5.67 -9.14 11.52
N ASP A 410 -5.78 -9.25 12.82
CA ASP A 410 -4.71 -9.73 13.70
C ASP A 410 -4.56 -11.25 13.55
N VAL A 411 -3.46 -11.66 12.92
CA VAL A 411 -3.11 -13.07 12.74
C VAL A 411 -2.02 -13.54 13.72
N SER A 412 -1.68 -12.73 14.73
CA SER A 412 -0.67 -13.08 15.74
C SER A 412 -1.06 -14.33 16.57
N GLY A 413 -2.36 -14.51 16.79
CA GLY A 413 -2.93 -15.67 17.48
C GLY A 413 -3.13 -16.91 16.61
N VAL A 414 -2.92 -16.81 15.30
CA VAL A 414 -3.05 -17.95 14.37
C VAL A 414 -1.85 -18.88 14.51
N PRO A 415 -2.04 -20.22 14.59
CA PRO A 415 -0.91 -21.16 14.59
C PRO A 415 0.01 -20.94 13.39
N SER A 416 1.33 -20.95 13.64
CA SER A 416 2.35 -20.65 12.62
C SER A 416 2.25 -21.55 11.38
N GLU A 417 1.77 -22.78 11.58
CA GLU A 417 1.63 -23.81 10.55
C GLU A 417 0.58 -23.44 9.49
N ILE A 418 -0.43 -22.64 9.87
CA ILE A 418 -1.51 -22.25 8.94
C ILE A 418 -1.60 -20.75 8.69
N THR A 419 -0.74 -19.93 9.31
CA THR A 419 -0.77 -18.48 9.10
C THR A 419 -0.67 -18.11 7.62
N SER A 420 0.23 -18.74 6.86
CA SER A 420 0.37 -18.52 5.43
C SER A 420 -0.91 -18.87 4.65
N VAL A 421 -1.60 -19.96 5.03
CA VAL A 421 -2.86 -20.36 4.40
C VAL A 421 -3.98 -19.38 4.72
N VAL A 422 -4.09 -18.91 5.96
CA VAL A 422 -5.08 -17.89 6.36
C VAL A 422 -4.90 -16.61 5.51
N VAL A 423 -3.65 -16.15 5.38
CA VAL A 423 -3.31 -14.98 4.55
C VAL A 423 -3.58 -15.24 3.07
N ALA A 424 -3.31 -16.46 2.57
CA ALA A 424 -3.61 -16.85 1.20
C ALA A 424 -5.12 -16.80 0.92
N VAL A 425 -5.93 -17.40 1.78
CA VAL A 425 -7.40 -17.40 1.65
C VAL A 425 -7.94 -15.97 1.63
N LEU A 426 -7.53 -15.12 2.59
CA LEU A 426 -7.96 -13.72 2.65
C LEU A 426 -7.57 -12.95 1.40
N SER A 427 -6.31 -13.05 0.98
CA SER A 427 -5.80 -12.37 -0.22
C SER A 427 -6.49 -12.85 -1.50
N ARG A 428 -6.71 -14.17 -1.62
CA ARG A 428 -7.42 -14.76 -2.76
C ARG A 428 -8.88 -14.31 -2.79
N MET A 429 -9.56 -14.26 -1.66
CA MET A 429 -10.95 -13.80 -1.60
C MET A 429 -11.09 -12.34 -2.01
N VAL A 430 -10.15 -11.46 -1.64
CA VAL A 430 -10.09 -10.08 -2.15
C VAL A 430 -10.00 -10.07 -3.67
N PHE A 431 -9.10 -10.88 -4.23
CA PHE A 431 -8.86 -10.89 -5.67
C PHE A 431 -10.00 -11.57 -6.45
N ASP A 432 -10.51 -12.71 -5.97
CA ASP A 432 -11.64 -13.40 -6.58
C ASP A 432 -12.91 -12.54 -6.56
N PHE A 433 -13.20 -11.86 -5.44
CA PHE A 433 -14.30 -10.91 -5.37
C PHE A 433 -14.20 -9.83 -6.44
N ALA A 434 -13.02 -9.24 -6.61
CA ALA A 434 -12.79 -8.22 -7.63
C ALA A 434 -12.95 -8.76 -9.07
N ILE A 435 -12.52 -10.00 -9.33
CA ILE A 435 -12.71 -10.66 -10.64
C ILE A 435 -14.18 -10.94 -10.92
N TRP A 436 -14.90 -11.51 -9.95
CA TRP A 436 -16.30 -11.90 -10.15
C TRP A 436 -17.26 -10.73 -10.14
N SER A 437 -16.91 -9.62 -9.49
CA SER A 437 -17.70 -8.37 -9.48
C SER A 437 -17.45 -7.44 -10.67
N ARG A 438 -16.68 -7.87 -11.69
CA ARG A 438 -16.28 -7.00 -12.83
C ARG A 438 -17.43 -6.38 -13.63
N ASN A 439 -18.64 -6.95 -13.55
CA ASN A 439 -19.83 -6.44 -14.23
C ASN A 439 -20.72 -5.57 -13.31
N GLU A 440 -20.32 -5.42 -12.05
CA GLU A 440 -20.97 -4.59 -11.05
C GLU A 440 -20.22 -3.24 -10.92
N PRO A 441 -20.83 -2.23 -10.27
CA PRO A 441 -20.12 -1.00 -9.93
C PRO A 441 -18.84 -1.32 -9.14
N GLN A 442 -17.71 -0.82 -9.60
CA GLN A 442 -16.41 -1.11 -9.01
C GLN A 442 -16.37 -0.72 -7.52
N ARG A 443 -15.83 -1.61 -6.71
CA ARG A 443 -15.52 -1.40 -5.29
C ARG A 443 -14.05 -1.72 -5.08
N PRO A 444 -13.14 -0.74 -5.31
CA PRO A 444 -11.71 -0.97 -5.15
C PRO A 444 -11.36 -1.37 -3.71
N ILE A 445 -10.47 -2.34 -3.56
CA ILE A 445 -10.00 -2.83 -2.26
C ILE A 445 -8.50 -2.63 -2.16
N LEU A 446 -8.06 -2.02 -1.06
CA LEU A 446 -6.66 -1.96 -0.67
C LEU A 446 -6.34 -3.11 0.29
N LEU A 447 -5.47 -4.03 -0.14
CA LEU A 447 -4.92 -5.08 0.69
C LEU A 447 -3.54 -4.64 1.21
N VAL A 448 -3.39 -4.51 2.53
CA VAL A 448 -2.13 -4.15 3.18
C VAL A 448 -1.55 -5.36 3.89
N CYS A 449 -0.31 -5.71 3.59
CA CYS A 449 0.41 -6.81 4.22
C CYS A 449 1.57 -6.25 5.05
N GLU A 450 1.46 -6.32 6.38
CA GLU A 450 2.57 -6.06 7.30
C GLU A 450 3.51 -7.27 7.28
N GLU A 451 4.82 -7.01 7.42
CA GLU A 451 5.89 -8.01 7.31
C GLU A 451 5.81 -8.87 6.04
N ALA A 452 5.56 -8.20 4.91
CA ALA A 452 5.28 -8.82 3.62
C ALA A 452 6.33 -9.87 3.17
N HIS A 453 7.59 -9.75 3.62
CA HIS A 453 8.65 -10.73 3.35
C HIS A 453 8.34 -12.14 3.88
N ARG A 454 7.45 -12.26 4.88
CA ARG A 454 7.01 -13.57 5.42
C ARG A 454 6.09 -14.31 4.45
N TYR A 455 5.36 -13.57 3.61
CA TYR A 455 4.34 -14.10 2.71
C TYR A 455 4.85 -14.25 1.27
N VAL A 456 5.79 -13.41 0.86
CA VAL A 456 6.36 -13.38 -0.49
C VAL A 456 7.89 -13.36 -0.41
N PRO A 457 8.52 -14.44 0.10
CA PRO A 457 9.97 -14.48 0.29
C PRO A 457 10.73 -14.50 -1.05
N ASN A 458 11.93 -13.93 -1.07
CA ASN A 458 12.85 -13.92 -2.22
C ASN A 458 13.63 -15.24 -2.32
N GLU A 459 12.94 -16.36 -2.28
CA GLU A 459 13.52 -17.69 -2.49
C GLU A 459 13.06 -18.26 -3.83
N ARG A 460 13.87 -19.16 -4.41
CA ARG A 460 13.55 -19.84 -5.68
C ARG A 460 12.22 -20.61 -5.63
N ASN A 461 11.68 -20.84 -4.45
CA ASN A 461 10.41 -21.53 -4.19
C ASN A 461 9.29 -20.59 -3.70
N ALA A 462 9.44 -19.26 -3.82
CA ALA A 462 8.41 -18.30 -3.39
C ALA A 462 7.04 -18.58 -4.04
N ASP A 463 7.05 -19.01 -5.30
CA ASP A 463 5.83 -19.43 -6.02
C ASP A 463 5.34 -20.83 -5.60
N ALA A 464 6.02 -21.53 -4.68
CA ALA A 464 5.58 -22.83 -4.19
C ALA A 464 4.46 -22.73 -3.16
N SER A 465 4.34 -21.62 -2.42
CA SER A 465 3.26 -21.40 -1.45
C SER A 465 2.04 -20.74 -2.11
N SER A 466 0.84 -21.07 -1.62
CA SER A 466 -0.42 -20.45 -2.10
C SER A 466 -0.41 -18.94 -1.90
N VAL A 467 0.09 -18.47 -0.76
CA VAL A 467 0.16 -17.03 -0.44
C VAL A 467 1.12 -16.28 -1.38
N GLY A 468 2.28 -16.86 -1.68
CA GLY A 468 3.25 -16.25 -2.59
C GLY A 468 2.68 -16.10 -4.01
N ARG A 469 2.01 -17.15 -4.50
CA ARG A 469 1.35 -17.12 -5.82
C ARG A 469 0.25 -16.07 -5.91
N ILE A 470 -0.65 -16.01 -4.92
CA ILE A 470 -1.78 -15.07 -4.99
C ILE A 470 -1.31 -13.62 -4.86
N LEU A 471 -0.37 -13.30 -3.96
CA LEU A 471 0.16 -11.95 -3.84
C LEU A 471 0.96 -11.54 -5.08
N SER A 472 1.75 -12.44 -5.67
CA SER A 472 2.42 -12.21 -6.97
C SER A 472 1.42 -11.97 -8.10
N ARG A 473 0.28 -12.65 -8.11
CA ARG A 473 -0.79 -12.45 -9.09
C ARG A 473 -1.49 -11.11 -8.87
N ILE A 474 -1.81 -10.74 -7.63
CA ILE A 474 -2.38 -9.42 -7.30
C ILE A 474 -1.43 -8.31 -7.74
N ALA A 475 -0.13 -8.42 -7.46
CA ALA A 475 0.86 -7.44 -7.88
C ALA A 475 0.89 -7.23 -9.41
N LYS A 476 0.75 -8.31 -10.19
CA LYS A 476 0.79 -8.25 -11.66
C LYS A 476 -0.53 -7.83 -12.30
N GLU A 477 -1.66 -8.23 -11.73
CA GLU A 477 -2.98 -8.13 -12.37
C GLU A 477 -3.99 -7.29 -11.57
N GLY A 478 -3.79 -7.10 -10.26
CA GLY A 478 -4.75 -6.50 -9.33
C GLY A 478 -5.30 -5.16 -9.78
N ARG A 479 -4.43 -4.31 -10.33
CA ARG A 479 -4.79 -3.00 -10.87
C ARG A 479 -5.98 -3.05 -11.84
N LYS A 480 -6.06 -4.08 -12.69
CA LYS A 480 -7.12 -4.21 -13.70
C LYS A 480 -8.49 -4.46 -13.09
N TYR A 481 -8.51 -4.96 -11.87
CA TYR A 481 -9.72 -5.35 -11.14
C TYR A 481 -10.03 -4.44 -9.95
N GLY A 482 -9.25 -3.35 -9.77
CA GLY A 482 -9.43 -2.44 -8.64
C GLY A 482 -8.88 -2.99 -7.31
N VAL A 483 -7.89 -3.90 -7.35
CA VAL A 483 -7.18 -4.34 -6.14
C VAL A 483 -5.83 -3.66 -6.07
N SER A 484 -5.61 -2.91 -5.00
CA SER A 484 -4.32 -2.32 -4.65
C SER A 484 -3.61 -3.16 -3.60
N LEU A 485 -2.28 -3.20 -3.66
CA LEU A 485 -1.42 -3.90 -2.70
C LEU A 485 -0.51 -2.88 -1.99
N GLY A 486 -0.55 -2.86 -0.67
CA GLY A 486 0.37 -2.14 0.19
C GLY A 486 1.29 -3.12 0.91
N LEU A 487 2.59 -3.05 0.64
CA LEU A 487 3.59 -3.94 1.24
C LEU A 487 4.38 -3.18 2.30
N ILE A 488 4.39 -3.69 3.52
CA ILE A 488 5.18 -3.11 4.61
C ILE A 488 6.19 -4.16 5.06
N THR A 489 7.49 -3.79 5.07
CA THR A 489 8.53 -4.75 5.47
C THR A 489 9.77 -4.07 6.03
N GLN A 490 10.42 -4.72 6.99
CA GLN A 490 11.73 -4.35 7.51
C GLN A 490 12.89 -5.02 6.76
N ARG A 491 12.62 -6.00 5.91
CA ARG A 491 13.60 -6.79 5.15
C ARG A 491 13.29 -6.78 3.67
N PRO A 492 13.51 -5.66 2.97
CA PRO A 492 13.18 -5.58 1.54
C PRO A 492 13.95 -6.60 0.69
N SER A 493 15.20 -6.95 1.03
CA SER A 493 15.98 -7.95 0.28
C SER A 493 15.45 -9.39 0.41
N ASP A 494 14.64 -9.65 1.42
CA ASP A 494 13.98 -10.94 1.62
C ASP A 494 12.63 -11.02 0.88
N LEU A 495 12.16 -9.91 0.29
CA LEU A 495 10.93 -9.85 -0.50
C LEU A 495 11.22 -10.23 -1.97
N ALA A 496 10.30 -10.94 -2.61
CA ALA A 496 10.42 -11.31 -4.03
C ALA A 496 10.54 -10.05 -4.92
N GLU A 497 11.61 -9.97 -5.71
CA GLU A 497 11.91 -8.84 -6.59
C GLU A 497 10.77 -8.56 -7.58
N GLY A 498 10.16 -9.62 -8.12
CA GLY A 498 9.04 -9.53 -9.06
C GLY A 498 7.77 -8.90 -8.48
N VAL A 499 7.65 -8.84 -7.15
CA VAL A 499 6.52 -8.19 -6.46
C VAL A 499 6.87 -6.74 -6.12
N LEU A 500 8.06 -6.48 -5.58
CA LEU A 500 8.48 -5.11 -5.27
C LEU A 500 8.55 -4.24 -6.53
N SER A 501 9.02 -4.79 -7.66
CA SER A 501 9.09 -4.06 -8.94
C SER A 501 7.73 -3.65 -9.51
N GLN A 502 6.62 -4.25 -9.03
CA GLN A 502 5.26 -3.84 -9.39
C GLN A 502 4.73 -2.68 -8.50
N CYS A 503 5.44 -2.34 -7.43
CA CYS A 503 5.07 -1.20 -6.60
C CYS A 503 5.49 0.11 -7.30
N GLY A 504 4.51 0.83 -7.82
CA GLY A 504 4.74 2.11 -8.50
C GLY A 504 5.17 3.24 -7.57
N THR A 505 4.97 3.08 -6.26
CA THR A 505 5.42 4.04 -5.24
C THR A 505 6.18 3.32 -4.15
N ILE A 506 7.40 3.77 -3.88
CA ILE A 506 8.26 3.22 -2.84
C ILE A 506 8.58 4.32 -1.82
N LEU A 507 8.27 4.04 -0.56
CA LEU A 507 8.58 4.86 0.60
C LEU A 507 9.69 4.16 1.38
N SER A 508 10.92 4.67 1.33
CA SER A 508 12.07 4.08 2.02
C SER A 508 12.48 4.94 3.21
N MET A 509 12.28 4.43 4.41
CA MET A 509 12.87 4.95 5.64
C MET A 509 14.31 4.45 5.77
N ARG A 510 14.99 4.75 6.89
CA ARG A 510 16.36 4.31 7.11
C ARG A 510 16.51 2.80 7.00
N LEU A 511 17.50 2.38 6.23
CA LEU A 511 17.92 0.98 6.08
C LEU A 511 19.38 0.86 6.54
N ASN A 512 19.65 -0.06 7.47
CA ASN A 512 20.96 -0.24 8.09
C ASN A 512 21.81 -1.32 7.40
N ASN A 513 21.20 -2.15 6.54
CA ASN A 513 21.84 -3.27 5.88
C ASN A 513 22.14 -2.94 4.42
N ASP A 514 23.38 -3.13 3.97
CA ASP A 514 23.83 -2.83 2.60
C ASP A 514 23.08 -3.66 1.55
N ARG A 515 22.72 -4.91 1.86
CA ARG A 515 21.93 -5.76 0.96
C ARG A 515 20.55 -5.18 0.71
N ASP A 516 19.87 -4.71 1.78
CA ASP A 516 18.58 -4.06 1.69
C ASP A 516 18.65 -2.75 0.90
N GLN A 517 19.67 -1.94 1.14
CA GLN A 517 19.91 -0.70 0.39
C GLN A 517 20.14 -0.97 -1.09
N ALA A 518 20.99 -1.96 -1.43
CA ALA A 518 21.25 -2.34 -2.81
C ALA A 518 19.98 -2.82 -3.53
N PHE A 519 19.16 -3.61 -2.84
CA PHE A 519 17.89 -4.10 -3.36
C PHE A 519 16.89 -2.98 -3.65
N VAL A 520 16.75 -2.03 -2.71
CA VAL A 520 15.86 -0.86 -2.87
C VAL A 520 16.38 0.06 -3.98
N ARG A 521 17.71 0.25 -4.09
CA ARG A 521 18.31 1.00 -5.19
C ARG A 521 18.00 0.41 -6.56
N ALA A 522 17.97 -0.90 -6.67
CA ALA A 522 17.62 -1.58 -7.93
C ALA A 522 16.15 -1.41 -8.31
N ALA A 523 15.26 -1.32 -7.31
CA ALA A 523 13.82 -1.19 -7.52
C ALA A 523 13.36 0.26 -7.80
N MET A 524 14.14 1.26 -7.39
CA MET A 524 13.77 2.67 -7.56
C MET A 524 14.26 3.25 -8.90
N PRO A 525 13.53 4.23 -9.48
CA PRO A 525 13.92 4.90 -10.71
C PRO A 525 15.32 5.59 -10.61
N GLU A 526 16.02 5.68 -11.74
CA GLU A 526 17.36 6.29 -11.80
C GLU A 526 17.42 7.73 -11.25
N GLY A 527 16.40 8.55 -11.49
CA GLY A 527 16.32 9.92 -10.96
C GLY A 527 16.25 10.03 -9.43
N ALA A 528 16.05 8.91 -8.72
CA ALA A 528 16.07 8.85 -7.25
C ALA A 528 17.45 8.54 -6.68
N ARG A 529 18.45 8.18 -7.48
CA ARG A 529 19.76 7.68 -7.00
C ARG A 529 20.44 8.60 -5.99
N GLY A 530 20.43 9.90 -6.22
CA GLY A 530 21.02 10.87 -5.30
C GLY A 530 20.36 10.90 -3.92
N PHE A 531 19.08 10.64 -3.85
CA PHE A 531 18.35 10.50 -2.58
C PHE A 531 18.67 9.16 -1.90
N LEU A 532 18.85 8.09 -2.68
CA LEU A 532 19.08 6.73 -2.15
C LEU A 532 20.38 6.60 -1.37
N ASP A 533 21.40 7.35 -1.74
CA ASP A 533 22.68 7.38 -1.03
C ASP A 533 22.55 7.99 0.37
N THR A 534 21.46 8.72 0.67
CA THR A 534 21.18 9.30 1.98
C THR A 534 20.34 8.39 2.89
N ILE A 535 19.80 7.27 2.39
CA ILE A 535 18.94 6.36 3.17
C ILE A 535 19.57 5.91 4.49
N PRO A 536 20.85 5.52 4.58
CA PRO A 536 21.47 5.13 5.85
C PRO A 536 21.54 6.25 6.90
N ALA A 537 21.55 7.51 6.43
CA ALA A 537 21.68 8.70 7.27
C ALA A 537 20.34 9.32 7.66
N LEU A 538 19.21 8.77 7.22
CA LEU A 538 17.89 9.26 7.57
C LEU A 538 17.64 9.17 9.07
N ARG A 539 17.01 10.20 9.63
CA ARG A 539 16.54 10.20 11.02
C ARG A 539 15.25 9.36 11.16
N ASN A 540 14.89 9.05 12.38
CA ASN A 540 13.59 8.45 12.65
C ASN A 540 12.47 9.37 12.12
N ARG A 541 11.44 8.78 11.50
CA ARG A 541 10.34 9.49 10.85
C ARG A 541 10.73 10.23 9.56
N GLU A 542 11.94 10.05 9.05
CA GLU A 542 12.28 10.55 7.72
C GLU A 542 12.20 9.43 6.68
N CYS A 543 11.81 9.79 5.49
CA CYS A 543 11.56 8.87 4.39
C CYS A 543 11.98 9.50 3.06
N ILE A 544 12.52 8.69 2.15
CA ILE A 544 12.63 9.02 0.73
C ILE A 544 11.43 8.38 0.01
N ILE A 545 10.66 9.21 -0.68
CA ILE A 545 9.53 8.74 -1.47
C ILE A 545 9.86 8.91 -2.95
N SER A 546 9.63 7.87 -3.72
CA SER A 546 9.82 7.87 -5.17
C SER A 546 8.74 7.06 -5.86
N GLY A 547 8.42 7.43 -7.08
CA GLY A 547 7.44 6.72 -7.89
C GLY A 547 6.29 7.60 -8.34
N GLU A 548 5.16 6.96 -8.63
CA GLU A 548 3.99 7.62 -9.23
C GLU A 548 3.18 8.46 -8.25
N GLY A 549 3.24 8.11 -6.96
CA GLY A 549 2.51 8.82 -5.90
C GLY A 549 3.08 10.20 -5.56
N VAL A 550 4.24 10.58 -6.13
CA VAL A 550 4.86 11.89 -5.95
C VAL A 550 5.30 12.46 -7.29
N THR A 551 5.32 13.78 -7.41
CA THR A 551 5.71 14.47 -8.64
C THR A 551 7.18 14.19 -9.00
N THR A 552 8.06 14.15 -8.01
CA THR A 552 9.50 13.84 -8.14
C THR A 552 9.98 13.20 -6.85
N PRO A 553 11.11 12.46 -6.85
CA PRO A 553 11.66 11.93 -5.62
C PRO A 553 11.83 13.02 -4.57
N VAL A 554 11.43 12.71 -3.33
CA VAL A 554 11.38 13.69 -2.25
C VAL A 554 11.78 13.07 -0.91
N ARG A 555 12.53 13.83 -0.09
CA ARG A 555 12.78 13.49 1.31
C ARG A 555 11.71 14.16 2.16
N VAL A 556 11.02 13.39 2.96
CA VAL A 556 9.88 13.80 3.78
C VAL A 556 10.16 13.47 5.24
N ARG A 557 9.73 14.35 6.13
CA ARG A 557 9.62 14.09 7.56
C ARG A 557 8.15 13.90 7.90
N PHE A 558 7.75 12.70 8.31
CA PHE A 558 6.37 12.37 8.66
C PHE A 558 5.85 13.18 9.84
N ASP A 559 4.56 13.50 9.81
CA ASP A 559 3.83 14.09 10.93
C ASP A 559 3.84 13.16 12.15
N SER A 560 3.61 13.73 13.31
CA SER A 560 3.31 12.96 14.52
C SER A 560 1.86 12.52 14.50
N LEU A 561 1.60 11.28 14.86
CA LEU A 561 0.27 10.83 15.22
C LEU A 561 -0.02 11.12 16.68
N ASP A 562 -1.28 11.36 17.00
CA ASP A 562 -1.77 11.37 18.37
C ASP A 562 -1.55 10.00 19.02
N GLU A 563 -1.43 9.96 20.34
CA GLU A 563 -1.14 8.72 21.06
C GLU A 563 -2.16 7.60 20.78
N ALA A 564 -3.44 7.97 20.71
CA ALA A 564 -4.54 7.05 20.40
C ALA A 564 -4.50 6.47 18.97
N GLN A 565 -3.80 7.13 18.05
CA GLN A 565 -3.66 6.69 16.65
C GLN A 565 -2.35 5.94 16.37
N ARG A 566 -1.52 5.75 17.40
CA ARG A 566 -0.24 5.04 17.23
C ARG A 566 -0.44 3.54 17.38
N PRO A 567 0.23 2.75 16.53
CA PRO A 567 0.34 1.32 16.76
C PRO A 567 0.97 1.03 18.13
N ALA A 568 0.46 0.01 18.81
CA ALA A 568 0.99 -0.41 20.10
C ALA A 568 2.34 -1.09 19.87
N SER A 569 3.44 -0.40 20.09
CA SER A 569 4.74 -1.06 20.20
C SER A 569 4.82 -1.70 21.59
N GLY A 570 4.73 -3.02 21.62
CA GLY A 570 4.81 -3.77 22.87
C GLY A 570 6.22 -3.85 23.48
N ASP A 571 7.12 -2.93 23.15
CA ASP A 571 8.49 -2.92 23.66
C ASP A 571 8.49 -2.62 25.16
N PRO A 572 8.75 -3.62 26.01
CA PRO A 572 8.74 -3.43 27.46
C PRO A 572 9.90 -2.52 27.87
N LEU A 573 9.60 -1.54 28.73
CA LEU A 573 10.63 -0.71 29.35
C LEU A 573 11.34 -1.51 30.44
N PHE A 574 12.30 -2.36 30.07
CA PHE A 574 13.02 -3.25 30.98
C PHE A 574 13.53 -2.58 32.25
N SER A 575 14.15 -1.41 32.12
CA SER A 575 14.69 -0.66 33.26
C SER A 575 13.62 -0.19 34.25
N GLN A 576 12.40 -0.01 33.80
CA GLN A 576 11.26 0.39 34.63
C GLN A 576 10.58 -0.85 35.23
N LEU A 577 10.23 -1.82 34.40
CA LEU A 577 9.51 -3.04 34.78
C LEU A 577 10.33 -3.90 35.76
N TRP A 578 11.66 -3.97 35.60
CA TRP A 578 12.53 -4.70 36.53
C TRP A 578 12.70 -4.03 37.89
N ARG A 579 12.20 -2.80 38.08
CA ARG A 579 12.16 -2.15 39.40
C ARG A 579 10.86 -2.40 40.13
N GLU A 580 9.84 -2.87 39.42
CA GLU A 580 8.56 -3.24 40.03
C GLU A 580 8.74 -4.55 40.79
N THR A 581 8.36 -4.55 42.05
CA THR A 581 8.45 -5.76 42.93
C THR A 581 7.07 -6.12 43.45
N GLY A 582 6.78 -7.41 43.48
CA GLY A 582 5.57 -7.96 44.09
C GLY A 582 4.59 -8.57 43.09
N GLY A 583 3.92 -9.60 43.49
CA GLY A 583 2.89 -10.28 42.69
C GLY A 583 3.41 -11.37 41.75
N GLU A 584 4.72 -11.66 41.72
CA GLU A 584 5.35 -12.61 40.80
C GLU A 584 4.76 -14.01 40.93
N GLU A 585 4.47 -14.49 42.14
CA GLU A 585 3.85 -15.82 42.36
C GLU A 585 2.46 -15.89 41.70
N ALA A 586 1.65 -14.87 41.89
CA ALA A 586 0.31 -14.80 41.27
C ALA A 586 0.36 -14.67 39.76
N ILE A 587 1.38 -14.01 39.22
CA ILE A 587 1.63 -13.91 37.76
C ILE A 587 2.00 -15.28 37.23
N LEU A 588 2.92 -16.02 37.91
CA LEU A 588 3.34 -17.35 37.54
C LEU A 588 2.16 -18.33 37.50
N GLU A 589 1.34 -18.37 38.56
CA GLU A 589 0.18 -19.26 38.60
C GLU A 589 -0.83 -18.97 37.46
N ARG A 590 -1.16 -17.69 37.23
CA ARG A 590 -2.08 -17.31 36.16
C ARG A 590 -1.51 -17.65 34.80
N THR A 591 -0.21 -17.39 34.59
CA THR A 591 0.48 -17.64 33.33
C THR A 591 0.57 -19.14 33.04
N ILE A 592 0.96 -19.96 34.04
CA ILE A 592 1.02 -21.42 33.90
C ILE A 592 -0.38 -21.99 33.60
N ARG A 593 -1.43 -21.45 34.25
CA ARG A 593 -2.81 -21.89 33.98
C ARG A 593 -3.23 -21.61 32.54
N ARG A 594 -2.95 -20.39 32.03
CA ARG A 594 -3.21 -20.02 30.64
C ARG A 594 -2.40 -20.89 29.68
N TRP A 595 -1.12 -21.06 29.94
CA TRP A 595 -0.21 -21.89 29.11
C TRP A 595 -0.70 -23.34 29.00
N ARG A 596 -1.10 -23.94 30.13
CA ARG A 596 -1.68 -25.29 30.12
C ARG A 596 -3.03 -25.39 29.43
N ALA A 597 -3.80 -24.33 29.44
CA ALA A 597 -5.08 -24.22 28.71
C ALA A 597 -4.91 -23.92 27.20
N GLY A 598 -3.68 -23.67 26.75
CA GLY A 598 -3.40 -23.27 25.35
C GLY A 598 -4.01 -21.92 24.95
N ARG A 599 -4.16 -21.00 25.92
CA ARG A 599 -4.80 -19.67 25.72
C ARG A 599 -3.86 -18.55 26.12
#